data_f28d5a1615b04c886e0beb62555cdffb
#
_entry.id   f28d5a1615b04c886e0beb62555cdffb
#
_cell.length_a   1.000
_cell.length_b   1.000
_cell.length_c   1.000
_cell.angle_alpha   90.00
_cell.angle_beta   90.00
_cell.angle_gamma   90.00
#
_symmetry.space_group_name_H-M   'P 1'
#
loop_
_entity.id
_entity.type
_entity.pdbx_description
1 polymer ?
#
loop_
_entity_poly.entity_id
_entity_poly.type
_entity_poly.pdbx_seq_one_letter_code
_entity_poly.pdbx_strand_id
1 'polypeptide(L)'
;PATGLYIRFLVRAVNQDPFAVSWGDGTRADVAYRTGDIYIDHTFARYGRYKIRFDHVSGIGFRPLDGMAQFSYDAAPVSIVDYSGLLMEVPSGAFKRAVNLVRFIAPNARWIGQRPFAYCAKLKEVKLGEVEIHYDGSFQNCAELEKFETVSTGCCWSYVWEGCTKLRELRLGSVYQFATRDFSNTPNLMDIWISDKTVEQIKQVAPEGNIVAGYGARFPWNANASSRFHGTNGIVLGNGTVIKE
;
A
#
# COMPACT_ATOMS: atom_id res chain seq x y z
N PRO A 1 31.40 20.73 2.24
CA PRO A 1 30.59 19.53 2.43
C PRO A 1 29.13 19.96 2.52
N ALA A 2 28.29 19.45 1.63
CA ALA A 2 26.87 19.73 1.66
C ALA A 2 26.30 19.13 2.96
N THR A 3 25.89 19.97 3.88
CA THR A 3 25.38 19.57 5.21
C THR A 3 23.84 19.42 5.21
N GLY A 4 23.22 19.38 4.02
CA GLY A 4 21.78 19.35 3.87
C GLY A 4 21.24 17.96 3.51
N LEU A 5 19.94 17.75 3.75
CA LEU A 5 19.21 16.58 3.31
C LEU A 5 18.70 16.81 1.88
N TYR A 6 19.19 16.02 0.94
CA TYR A 6 18.66 16.00 -0.42
C TYR A 6 17.53 14.98 -0.51
N ILE A 7 16.44 15.35 -1.19
CA ILE A 7 15.32 14.44 -1.48
C ILE A 7 14.91 14.59 -2.96
N ARG A 8 14.40 13.49 -3.51
CA ARG A 8 13.82 13.43 -4.84
C ARG A 8 12.48 12.72 -4.81
N PHE A 9 11.49 13.32 -5.44
CA PHE A 9 10.16 12.73 -5.62
C PHE A 9 9.89 12.43 -7.08
N LEU A 10 9.17 11.35 -7.31
CA LEU A 10 8.41 11.09 -8.52
C LEU A 10 7.00 11.63 -8.30
N VAL A 11 6.53 12.49 -9.18
CA VAL A 11 5.19 13.11 -9.08
C VAL A 11 4.43 12.91 -10.37
N ARG A 12 3.13 12.63 -10.26
CA ARG A 12 2.20 12.63 -11.39
C ARG A 12 1.17 13.75 -11.17
N ALA A 13 1.07 14.66 -12.13
CA ALA A 13 0.11 15.75 -12.07
C ALA A 13 -1.31 15.28 -12.39
N VAL A 14 -2.30 15.98 -11.85
CA VAL A 14 -3.71 15.81 -12.19
C VAL A 14 -4.04 16.60 -13.46
N ASN A 15 -4.79 16.00 -14.39
CA ASN A 15 -5.41 16.69 -15.52
C ASN A 15 -4.49 17.60 -16.34
N GLN A 16 -3.21 17.32 -16.42
CA GLN A 16 -2.25 18.16 -17.14
C GLN A 16 -2.07 19.59 -16.56
N ASP A 17 -2.50 19.79 -15.33
CA ASP A 17 -2.34 21.08 -14.66
C ASP A 17 -0.94 21.25 -14.06
N PRO A 18 -0.40 22.46 -14.00
CA PRO A 18 0.77 22.77 -13.21
C PRO A 18 0.48 22.54 -11.73
N PHE A 19 1.46 22.13 -10.98
CA PHE A 19 1.34 21.92 -9.53
C PHE A 19 2.42 22.65 -8.76
N ALA A 20 2.22 22.78 -7.46
CA ALA A 20 3.18 23.42 -6.59
C ALA A 20 3.60 22.51 -5.43
N VAL A 21 4.82 22.73 -4.96
CA VAL A 21 5.39 22.05 -3.80
C VAL A 21 5.89 23.06 -2.80
N SER A 22 5.34 23.01 -1.59
CA SER A 22 5.86 23.76 -0.45
C SER A 22 6.71 22.81 0.40
N TRP A 23 8.00 23.13 0.54
CA TRP A 23 8.98 22.23 1.15
C TRP A 23 8.97 22.22 2.68
N GLY A 24 8.30 23.20 3.28
CA GLY A 24 8.19 23.30 4.75
C GLY A 24 9.40 23.97 5.41
N ASP A 25 10.35 24.44 4.65
CA ASP A 25 11.51 25.23 5.07
C ASP A 25 11.41 26.70 4.67
N GLY A 26 10.23 27.12 4.21
CA GLY A 26 9.95 28.46 3.70
C GLY A 26 10.11 28.56 2.18
N THR A 27 10.60 27.55 1.52
CA THR A 27 10.74 27.54 0.05
C THR A 27 9.56 26.86 -0.64
N ARG A 28 9.34 27.22 -1.92
CA ARG A 28 8.29 26.67 -2.79
C ARG A 28 8.85 26.45 -4.19
N ALA A 29 8.37 25.45 -4.87
CA ALA A 29 8.60 25.21 -6.29
C ALA A 29 7.27 25.16 -7.03
N ASP A 30 7.14 25.93 -8.12
CA ASP A 30 6.04 25.83 -9.06
C ASP A 30 6.52 25.01 -10.25
N VAL A 31 5.80 23.94 -10.57
CA VAL A 31 6.19 22.94 -11.56
C VAL A 31 5.23 22.98 -12.73
N ALA A 32 5.73 23.32 -13.90
CA ALA A 32 4.96 23.27 -15.13
C ALA A 32 4.58 21.82 -15.47
N TYR A 33 3.39 21.64 -16.00
CA TYR A 33 2.96 20.32 -16.47
C TYR A 33 3.93 19.76 -17.53
N ARG A 34 4.21 18.46 -17.39
CA ARG A 34 4.88 17.62 -18.39
C ARG A 34 4.20 16.28 -18.45
N THR A 35 4.11 15.70 -19.66
CA THR A 35 3.59 14.34 -19.81
C THR A 35 4.51 13.31 -19.14
N GLY A 36 3.93 12.36 -18.41
CA GLY A 36 4.66 11.26 -17.78
C GLY A 36 5.14 11.56 -16.36
N ASP A 37 6.18 10.87 -15.96
CA ASP A 37 6.76 10.97 -14.62
C ASP A 37 7.58 12.24 -14.48
N ILE A 38 7.25 13.07 -13.50
CA ILE A 38 7.95 14.32 -13.21
C ILE A 38 8.83 14.09 -11.98
N TYR A 39 10.12 14.34 -12.11
CA TYR A 39 11.06 14.31 -10.99
C TYR A 39 11.27 15.70 -10.45
N ILE A 40 11.11 15.87 -9.15
CA ILE A 40 11.38 17.11 -8.43
C ILE A 40 12.32 16.85 -7.28
N ASP A 41 13.30 17.76 -7.16
CA ASP A 41 14.38 17.65 -6.21
C ASP A 41 14.37 18.82 -5.25
N HIS A 42 14.79 18.58 -4.01
CA HIS A 42 15.06 19.64 -3.05
C HIS A 42 16.20 19.28 -2.11
N THR A 43 16.96 20.30 -1.71
CA THR A 43 18.02 20.16 -0.70
C THR A 43 17.70 21.08 0.47
N PHE A 44 17.37 20.50 1.61
CA PHE A 44 17.21 21.25 2.84
C PHE A 44 18.56 21.69 3.39
N ALA A 45 18.64 22.93 3.80
CA ALA A 45 19.88 23.50 4.35
C ALA A 45 20.35 22.83 5.65
N ARG A 46 19.42 22.21 6.40
CA ARG A 46 19.68 21.53 7.68
C ARG A 46 18.91 20.24 7.77
N TYR A 47 19.40 19.29 8.56
CA TYR A 47 18.60 18.14 8.96
C TYR A 47 17.49 18.57 9.90
N GLY A 48 16.27 18.04 9.68
CA GLY A 48 15.10 18.42 10.47
C GLY A 48 13.87 17.61 10.09
N ARG A 49 12.74 17.97 10.69
CA ARG A 49 11.42 17.47 10.28
C ARG A 49 10.73 18.55 9.49
N TYR A 50 10.37 18.23 8.25
CA TYR A 50 9.72 19.14 7.33
C TYR A 50 8.35 18.60 6.94
N LYS A 51 7.36 19.50 6.83
CA LYS A 51 6.03 19.19 6.30
C LYS A 51 5.96 19.63 4.85
N ILE A 52 6.18 18.69 3.94
CA ILE A 52 6.10 18.93 2.51
C ILE A 52 4.64 18.84 2.09
N ARG A 53 4.19 19.80 1.27
CA ARG A 53 2.84 19.83 0.70
C ARG A 53 2.93 19.89 -0.80
N PHE A 54 2.10 19.08 -1.45
CA PHE A 54 1.90 19.05 -2.88
C PHE A 54 0.48 19.50 -3.18
N ASP A 55 0.30 20.42 -4.09
CA ASP A 55 -0.99 20.86 -4.58
C ASP A 55 -1.23 20.24 -5.97
N HIS A 56 -2.42 19.71 -6.24
CA HIS A 56 -2.85 19.18 -7.55
C HIS A 56 -2.00 18.02 -8.10
N VAL A 57 -1.72 17.02 -7.29
CA VAL A 57 -1.02 15.82 -7.72
C VAL A 57 -1.89 14.57 -7.61
N SER A 58 -1.77 13.64 -8.55
CA SER A 58 -2.51 12.37 -8.57
C SER A 58 -1.69 11.18 -8.09
N GLY A 59 -0.37 11.30 -8.06
CA GLY A 59 0.51 10.23 -7.59
C GLY A 59 1.86 10.78 -7.13
N ILE A 60 2.38 10.22 -6.05
CA ILE A 60 3.71 10.55 -5.52
C ILE A 60 4.44 9.29 -5.13
N GLY A 61 5.73 9.27 -5.41
CA GLY A 61 6.66 8.26 -4.96
C GLY A 61 8.03 8.85 -4.68
N PHE A 62 8.88 8.07 -4.05
CA PHE A 62 10.28 8.41 -3.89
C PHE A 62 11.13 7.67 -4.90
N ARG A 63 12.15 8.31 -5.45
CA ARG A 63 13.18 7.65 -6.25
C ARG A 63 14.57 8.00 -5.77
N PRO A 64 15.49 7.02 -5.73
CA PRO A 64 16.89 7.28 -5.41
C PRO A 64 17.59 8.09 -6.50
N LEU A 65 18.68 8.74 -6.11
CA LEU A 65 19.49 9.66 -6.92
C LEU A 65 20.14 9.07 -8.17
N ASP A 66 20.42 7.80 -8.17
CA ASP A 66 21.39 7.18 -9.08
C ASP A 66 20.81 6.54 -10.33
N GLY A 67 19.55 6.77 -10.64
CA GLY A 67 18.94 6.24 -11.89
C GLY A 67 19.04 4.71 -12.02
N MET A 68 19.70 4.06 -11.11
CA MET A 68 19.76 2.60 -11.02
C MET A 68 18.45 2.09 -10.48
N ALA A 69 17.58 2.04 -11.41
CA ALA A 69 16.37 1.27 -11.52
C ALA A 69 16.10 0.27 -10.39
N GLN A 70 14.89 0.27 -9.98
CA GLN A 70 14.11 -0.87 -9.46
C GLN A 70 14.51 -1.49 -8.11
N PHE A 71 15.69 -1.32 -7.54
CA PHE A 71 16.11 -2.15 -6.39
C PHE A 71 16.78 -1.46 -5.19
N SER A 72 17.10 -0.17 -5.24
CA SER A 72 17.71 0.51 -4.09
C SER A 72 16.93 1.75 -3.66
N TYR A 73 15.88 1.52 -2.88
CA TYR A 73 15.13 2.59 -2.21
C TYR A 73 15.60 2.72 -0.76
N ASP A 74 16.91 2.63 -0.52
CA ASP A 74 17.44 2.69 0.81
C ASP A 74 17.18 4.07 1.44
N ALA A 75 16.35 4.03 2.50
CA ALA A 75 16.13 5.12 3.43
C ALA A 75 15.49 6.41 2.86
N ALA A 76 14.34 6.31 2.20
CA ALA A 76 13.49 7.49 2.11
C ALA A 76 13.29 8.05 3.53
N PRO A 77 13.70 9.31 3.82
CA PRO A 77 13.68 9.87 5.16
C PRO A 77 12.27 10.24 5.63
N VAL A 78 11.26 9.59 5.08
CA VAL A 78 9.85 9.86 5.29
C VAL A 78 9.33 8.98 6.41
N SER A 79 8.69 9.60 7.40
CA SER A 79 8.07 8.90 8.51
C SER A 79 6.54 8.86 8.43
N ILE A 80 5.93 9.88 7.86
CA ILE A 80 4.48 9.97 7.73
C ILE A 80 4.15 10.52 6.34
N VAL A 81 3.22 9.85 5.68
CA VAL A 81 2.60 10.32 4.44
C VAL A 81 1.11 10.45 4.69
N ASP A 82 0.58 11.64 4.48
CA ASP A 82 -0.83 11.94 4.63
C ASP A 82 -1.33 12.66 3.35
N TYR A 83 -2.10 11.93 2.57
CA TYR A 83 -2.76 12.41 1.36
C TYR A 83 -4.26 12.46 1.56
N SER A 84 -4.72 13.36 2.42
CA SER A 84 -6.15 13.67 2.55
C SER A 84 -6.72 14.39 1.31
N GLY A 85 -5.89 14.78 0.36
CA GLY A 85 -6.26 15.36 -0.93
C GLY A 85 -6.51 14.32 -2.03
N LEU A 86 -6.49 14.78 -3.29
CA LEU A 86 -6.74 13.96 -4.48
C LEU A 86 -5.51 13.11 -4.86
N LEU A 87 -5.26 12.04 -4.14
CA LEU A 87 -4.35 11.00 -4.59
C LEU A 87 -5.16 9.83 -5.13
N MET A 88 -5.04 9.53 -6.43
CA MET A 88 -5.77 8.43 -7.07
C MET A 88 -4.90 7.18 -7.23
N GLU A 89 -3.60 7.31 -7.23
CA GLU A 89 -2.65 6.23 -7.49
C GLU A 89 -1.44 6.29 -6.58
N VAL A 90 -1.04 5.13 -6.06
CA VAL A 90 0.28 4.93 -5.47
C VAL A 90 1.13 4.18 -6.47
N PRO A 91 2.12 4.81 -7.11
CA PRO A 91 2.91 4.19 -8.17
C PRO A 91 3.67 2.95 -7.70
N SER A 92 4.01 2.07 -8.66
CA SER A 92 4.83 0.89 -8.38
C SER A 92 6.17 1.29 -7.76
N GLY A 93 6.52 0.62 -6.67
CA GLY A 93 7.76 0.87 -5.93
C GLY A 93 7.86 2.20 -5.20
N ALA A 94 6.79 3.02 -5.15
CA ALA A 94 6.82 4.41 -4.68
C ALA A 94 7.48 4.64 -3.32
N PHE A 95 7.29 3.72 -2.36
CA PHE A 95 7.86 3.77 -1.01
C PHE A 95 8.59 2.47 -0.65
N LYS A 96 8.92 1.65 -1.65
CA LYS A 96 9.62 0.38 -1.40
C LYS A 96 10.88 0.61 -0.56
N ARG A 97 11.03 -0.17 0.52
CA ARG A 97 12.13 -0.02 1.50
C ARG A 97 12.21 1.34 2.21
N ALA A 98 11.11 2.10 2.27
CA ALA A 98 11.04 3.29 3.12
C ALA A 98 11.03 2.85 4.59
N VAL A 99 12.21 2.45 5.11
CA VAL A 99 12.39 1.82 6.43
C VAL A 99 12.01 2.73 7.60
N ASN A 100 11.86 4.03 7.36
CA ASN A 100 11.42 4.99 8.36
C ASN A 100 9.92 5.34 8.25
N LEU A 101 9.23 4.86 7.22
CA LEU A 101 7.80 5.09 7.07
C LEU A 101 7.03 4.35 8.16
N VAL A 102 6.28 5.09 8.96
CA VAL A 102 5.47 4.56 10.06
C VAL A 102 3.99 4.57 9.74
N ARG A 103 3.54 5.58 8.97
CA ARG A 103 2.12 5.81 8.69
C ARG A 103 1.91 6.27 7.25
N PHE A 104 0.90 5.71 6.61
CA PHE A 104 0.45 6.11 5.27
C PHE A 104 -1.06 6.26 5.23
N ILE A 105 -1.55 7.42 4.82
CA ILE A 105 -2.97 7.74 4.69
C ILE A 105 -3.24 8.27 3.29
N ALA A 106 -4.11 7.60 2.55
CA ALA A 106 -4.54 8.01 1.22
C ALA A 106 -5.99 7.55 0.96
N PRO A 107 -6.98 8.24 1.52
CA PRO A 107 -8.39 7.81 1.44
C PRO A 107 -8.97 7.85 0.04
N ASN A 108 -8.32 8.54 -0.89
CA ASN A 108 -8.76 8.63 -2.28
C ASN A 108 -7.91 7.79 -3.24
N ALA A 109 -6.94 7.01 -2.74
CA ALA A 109 -6.15 6.12 -3.57
C ALA A 109 -7.02 4.96 -4.07
N ARG A 110 -7.10 4.80 -5.41
CA ARG A 110 -7.85 3.73 -6.07
C ARG A 110 -6.96 2.59 -6.55
N TRP A 111 -5.73 2.90 -6.90
CA TRP A 111 -4.76 1.91 -7.40
C TRP A 111 -3.50 1.91 -6.56
N ILE A 112 -3.18 0.74 -6.06
CA ILE A 112 -1.96 0.50 -5.32
C ILE A 112 -1.06 -0.36 -6.20
N GLY A 113 -0.02 0.24 -6.75
CA GLY A 113 0.89 -0.36 -7.71
C GLY A 113 1.66 -1.57 -7.18
N GLN A 114 2.55 -2.12 -8.00
CA GLN A 114 3.36 -3.27 -7.63
C GLN A 114 4.41 -2.89 -6.58
N ARG A 115 4.39 -3.56 -5.42
CA ARG A 115 5.36 -3.41 -4.32
C ARG A 115 5.64 -1.99 -3.83
N PRO A 116 4.66 -1.08 -3.76
CA PRO A 116 4.93 0.30 -3.39
C PRO A 116 5.41 0.45 -1.94
N PHE A 117 4.97 -0.42 -1.04
CA PHE A 117 5.38 -0.42 0.37
C PHE A 117 6.19 -1.65 0.77
N ALA A 118 6.61 -2.49 -0.19
CA ALA A 118 7.35 -3.69 0.14
C ALA A 118 8.61 -3.35 0.96
N TYR A 119 8.81 -4.09 2.05
CA TYR A 119 9.95 -3.92 2.99
C TYR A 119 9.94 -2.59 3.77
N CYS A 120 8.79 -1.94 3.93
CA CYS A 120 8.63 -0.82 4.86
C CYS A 120 8.58 -1.34 6.30
N ALA A 121 9.75 -1.68 6.85
CA ALA A 121 9.88 -2.45 8.08
C ALA A 121 9.26 -1.80 9.33
N LYS A 122 9.07 -0.47 9.34
CA LYS A 122 8.45 0.27 10.45
C LYS A 122 7.01 0.70 10.19
N LEU A 123 6.44 0.35 9.03
CA LEU A 123 5.06 0.73 8.70
C LEU A 123 4.08 0.03 9.64
N LYS A 124 3.32 0.82 10.40
CA LYS A 124 2.37 0.34 11.41
C LYS A 124 0.92 0.58 11.03
N GLU A 125 0.65 1.67 10.34
CA GLU A 125 -0.69 2.10 10.02
C GLU A 125 -0.80 2.47 8.55
N VAL A 126 -1.82 1.89 7.90
CA VAL A 126 -2.23 2.21 6.54
C VAL A 126 -3.73 2.46 6.57
N LYS A 127 -4.15 3.62 6.04
CA LYS A 127 -5.56 3.95 5.82
C LYS A 127 -5.79 4.28 4.36
N LEU A 128 -6.61 3.48 3.73
CA LEU A 128 -7.02 3.65 2.35
C LEU A 128 -8.55 3.78 2.29
N GLY A 129 -9.05 4.29 1.17
CA GLY A 129 -10.48 4.33 0.90
C GLY A 129 -10.93 3.15 0.04
N GLU A 130 -11.59 3.48 -1.07
CA GLU A 130 -12.04 2.49 -2.04
C GLU A 130 -10.90 2.13 -2.99
N VAL A 131 -10.23 1.03 -2.73
CA VAL A 131 -9.15 0.52 -3.58
C VAL A 131 -9.71 -0.48 -4.58
N GLU A 132 -9.49 -0.23 -5.86
CA GLU A 132 -9.92 -1.13 -6.93
C GLU A 132 -8.93 -2.31 -7.10
N ILE A 133 -7.62 -2.03 -7.02
CA ILE A 133 -6.59 -3.04 -7.25
C ILE A 133 -5.41 -2.83 -6.29
N HIS A 134 -5.04 -3.92 -5.61
CA HIS A 134 -3.73 -4.09 -4.99
C HIS A 134 -2.89 -5.00 -5.86
N TYR A 135 -1.84 -4.47 -6.48
CA TYR A 135 -0.89 -5.26 -7.26
C TYR A 135 0.06 -6.06 -6.37
N ASP A 136 0.81 -6.99 -7.00
CA ASP A 136 1.70 -7.92 -6.32
C ASP A 136 2.56 -7.28 -5.23
N GLY A 137 2.52 -7.89 -4.05
CA GLY A 137 3.40 -7.55 -2.94
C GLY A 137 3.23 -6.14 -2.41
N SER A 138 2.05 -5.51 -2.57
CA SER A 138 1.84 -4.10 -2.19
C SER A 138 2.37 -3.77 -0.80
N PHE A 139 2.15 -4.65 0.19
CA PHE A 139 2.64 -4.52 1.57
C PHE A 139 3.58 -5.66 2.00
N GLN A 140 4.17 -6.37 1.05
CA GLN A 140 5.05 -7.50 1.33
C GLN A 140 6.17 -7.12 2.29
N ASN A 141 6.34 -7.92 3.36
CA ASN A 141 7.37 -7.74 4.39
C ASN A 141 7.29 -6.40 5.17
N CYS A 142 6.09 -5.84 5.34
CA CYS A 142 5.85 -4.77 6.31
C CYS A 142 5.72 -5.38 7.72
N ALA A 143 6.85 -5.77 8.33
CA ALA A 143 6.89 -6.60 9.52
C ALA A 143 6.20 -5.97 10.75
N GLU A 144 6.19 -4.65 10.86
CA GLU A 144 5.56 -3.92 11.97
C GLU A 144 4.08 -3.57 11.70
N LEU A 145 3.51 -3.91 10.54
CA LEU A 145 2.10 -3.63 10.24
C LEU A 145 1.20 -4.47 11.14
N GLU A 146 0.42 -3.82 11.99
CA GLU A 146 -0.45 -4.47 12.97
C GLU A 146 -1.90 -4.54 12.50
N LYS A 147 -2.37 -3.47 11.86
CA LYS A 147 -3.73 -3.33 11.33
C LYS A 147 -3.73 -2.70 9.96
N PHE A 148 -4.64 -3.17 9.13
CA PHE A 148 -4.89 -2.61 7.82
C PHE A 148 -6.38 -2.40 7.64
N GLU A 149 -6.77 -1.23 7.15
CA GLU A 149 -8.17 -0.89 6.95
C GLU A 149 -8.37 -0.18 5.61
N THR A 150 -9.40 -0.61 4.89
CA THR A 150 -9.86 0.03 3.66
C THR A 150 -11.39 -0.06 3.59
N VAL A 151 -12.01 0.86 2.88
CA VAL A 151 -13.46 0.85 2.64
C VAL A 151 -13.84 -0.28 1.67
N SER A 152 -13.04 -0.47 0.63
CA SER A 152 -13.14 -1.62 -0.26
C SER A 152 -11.77 -2.06 -0.74
N THR A 153 -11.65 -3.35 -1.02
CA THR A 153 -10.47 -3.98 -1.59
C THR A 153 -10.92 -4.80 -2.79
N GLY A 154 -10.91 -4.22 -3.97
CA GLY A 154 -11.39 -4.89 -5.17
C GLY A 154 -10.61 -6.17 -5.47
N CYS A 155 -9.54 -6.08 -6.26
CA CYS A 155 -8.68 -7.22 -6.59
C CYS A 155 -7.38 -7.18 -5.80
N CYS A 156 -7.03 -8.28 -5.14
CA CYS A 156 -5.72 -8.50 -4.58
C CYS A 156 -4.92 -9.42 -5.52
N TRP A 157 -3.75 -8.95 -5.94
CA TRP A 157 -2.77 -9.78 -6.65
C TRP A 157 -1.84 -10.41 -5.63
N SER A 158 -1.03 -11.38 -6.04
CA SER A 158 -0.27 -12.23 -5.11
C SER A 158 0.62 -11.46 -4.11
N TYR A 159 0.79 -12.02 -2.94
CA TYR A 159 1.73 -11.58 -1.89
C TYR A 159 1.40 -10.23 -1.24
N VAL A 160 0.14 -9.75 -1.30
CA VAL A 160 -0.19 -8.39 -0.85
C VAL A 160 0.26 -8.14 0.59
N TRP A 161 -0.03 -9.04 1.53
CA TRP A 161 0.38 -8.93 2.94
C TRP A 161 1.41 -10.00 3.36
N GLU A 162 2.03 -10.71 2.41
CA GLU A 162 3.04 -11.72 2.75
C GLU A 162 4.13 -11.15 3.65
N GLY A 163 4.46 -11.86 4.74
CA GLY A 163 5.53 -11.45 5.66
C GLY A 163 5.20 -10.28 6.59
N CYS A 164 3.94 -9.85 6.65
CA CYS A 164 3.48 -8.90 7.67
C CYS A 164 3.34 -9.61 9.02
N THR A 165 4.46 -9.87 9.68
CA THR A 165 4.53 -10.79 10.83
C THR A 165 3.78 -10.31 12.07
N LYS A 166 3.55 -9.00 12.24
CA LYS A 166 2.75 -8.44 13.33
C LYS A 166 1.29 -8.20 12.99
N LEU A 167 0.89 -8.45 11.74
CA LEU A 167 -0.47 -8.23 11.29
C LEU A 167 -1.45 -9.13 12.05
N ARG A 168 -2.45 -8.51 12.68
CA ARG A 168 -3.47 -9.18 13.51
C ARG A 168 -4.86 -9.07 12.93
N GLU A 169 -5.13 -7.95 12.28
CA GLU A 169 -6.47 -7.60 11.81
C GLU A 169 -6.41 -6.96 10.42
N LEU A 170 -7.30 -7.43 9.55
CA LEU A 170 -7.57 -6.86 8.24
C LEU A 170 -9.04 -6.48 8.14
N ARG A 171 -9.32 -5.21 7.81
CA ARG A 171 -10.67 -4.74 7.45
C ARG A 171 -10.68 -4.36 5.98
N LEU A 172 -11.28 -5.19 5.17
CA LEU A 172 -11.14 -5.11 3.71
C LEU A 172 -12.40 -4.57 3.01
N GLY A 173 -13.50 -4.45 3.75
CA GLY A 173 -14.78 -4.04 3.18
C GLY A 173 -15.24 -4.99 2.08
N SER A 174 -15.51 -4.46 0.90
CA SER A 174 -15.84 -5.25 -0.28
C SER A 174 -14.59 -5.84 -0.90
N VAL A 175 -14.58 -7.17 -1.13
CA VAL A 175 -13.48 -7.88 -1.78
C VAL A 175 -14.00 -8.63 -2.99
N TYR A 176 -13.43 -8.35 -4.15
CA TYR A 176 -13.77 -9.08 -5.36
C TYR A 176 -12.97 -10.38 -5.48
N GLN A 177 -11.66 -10.33 -5.18
CA GLN A 177 -10.74 -11.43 -5.44
C GLN A 177 -9.51 -11.39 -4.53
N PHE A 178 -9.09 -12.55 -4.06
CA PHE A 178 -7.77 -12.80 -3.50
C PHE A 178 -6.93 -13.65 -4.46
N ALA A 179 -5.61 -13.54 -4.34
CA ALA A 179 -4.68 -14.38 -5.08
C ALA A 179 -3.80 -15.23 -4.15
N THR A 180 -2.87 -15.94 -4.75
CA THR A 180 -1.99 -16.88 -4.05
C THR A 180 -1.07 -16.14 -3.07
N ARG A 181 -0.89 -16.73 -1.89
CA ARG A 181 0.07 -16.30 -0.86
C ARG A 181 -0.18 -14.91 -0.25
N ASP A 182 -1.38 -14.35 -0.39
CA ASP A 182 -1.68 -13.05 0.19
C ASP A 182 -1.45 -13.02 1.71
N PHE A 183 -1.69 -14.13 2.40
CA PHE A 183 -1.53 -14.27 3.84
C PHE A 183 -0.34 -15.15 4.26
N SER A 184 0.59 -15.44 3.35
CA SER A 184 1.77 -16.23 3.69
C SER A 184 2.63 -15.52 4.73
N ASN A 185 3.11 -16.26 5.71
CA ASN A 185 3.95 -15.74 6.79
C ASN A 185 3.35 -14.53 7.54
N THR A 186 2.05 -14.65 7.87
CA THR A 186 1.32 -13.75 8.76
C THR A 186 0.88 -14.49 10.03
N PRO A 187 1.82 -14.96 10.88
CA PRO A 187 1.53 -15.90 11.97
C PRO A 187 0.57 -15.36 13.01
N ASN A 188 0.45 -14.04 13.13
CA ASN A 188 -0.41 -13.39 14.11
C ASN A 188 -1.76 -12.92 13.55
N LEU A 189 -2.04 -13.16 12.26
CA LEU A 189 -3.30 -12.74 11.64
C LEU A 189 -4.46 -13.58 12.15
N MET A 190 -5.35 -12.94 12.91
CA MET A 190 -6.48 -13.58 13.56
C MET A 190 -7.81 -13.24 12.88
N ASP A 191 -8.03 -11.98 12.57
CA ASP A 191 -9.32 -11.48 12.12
C ASP A 191 -9.23 -10.80 10.73
N ILE A 192 -10.06 -11.26 9.80
CA ILE A 192 -10.16 -10.74 8.44
C ILE A 192 -11.64 -10.44 8.18
N TRP A 193 -11.97 -9.16 8.08
CA TRP A 193 -13.34 -8.68 7.88
C TRP A 193 -13.61 -8.44 6.39
N ILE A 194 -14.55 -9.19 5.85
CA ILE A 194 -15.02 -9.09 4.45
C ILE A 194 -16.53 -8.82 4.52
N SER A 195 -16.87 -7.55 4.74
CA SER A 195 -18.20 -7.13 5.19
C SER A 195 -19.31 -7.26 4.13
N ASP A 196 -18.98 -7.46 2.87
CA ASP A 196 -19.96 -7.59 1.78
C ASP A 196 -20.22 -9.04 1.35
N LYS A 197 -19.56 -10.02 2.00
CA LYS A 197 -19.64 -11.44 1.61
C LYS A 197 -20.27 -12.31 2.68
N THR A 198 -21.09 -13.24 2.25
CA THR A 198 -21.50 -14.36 3.09
C THR A 198 -20.36 -15.39 3.26
N VAL A 199 -20.49 -16.30 4.22
CA VAL A 199 -19.49 -17.36 4.41
C VAL A 199 -19.35 -18.25 3.16
N GLU A 200 -20.43 -18.47 2.43
CA GLU A 200 -20.43 -19.20 1.16
C GLU A 200 -19.65 -18.45 0.08
N GLN A 201 -19.85 -17.13 -0.02
CA GLN A 201 -19.15 -16.27 -0.97
C GLN A 201 -17.68 -16.09 -0.61
N ILE A 202 -17.32 -16.02 0.68
CA ILE A 202 -15.92 -15.98 1.14
C ILE A 202 -15.15 -17.19 0.60
N LYS A 203 -15.74 -18.38 0.65
CA LYS A 203 -15.13 -19.59 0.11
C LYS A 203 -14.96 -19.56 -1.42
N GLN A 204 -15.74 -18.76 -2.12
CA GLN A 204 -15.78 -18.64 -3.58
C GLN A 204 -14.95 -17.47 -4.14
N VAL A 205 -14.44 -16.58 -3.29
CA VAL A 205 -13.67 -15.39 -3.72
C VAL A 205 -12.30 -15.76 -4.35
N ALA A 206 -11.96 -17.05 -4.40
CA ALA A 206 -10.88 -17.52 -5.25
C ALA A 206 -11.40 -17.61 -6.70
N PRO A 207 -10.89 -16.82 -7.65
CA PRO A 207 -11.44 -16.80 -9.00
C PRO A 207 -11.20 -18.14 -9.69
N GLU A 208 -12.26 -18.70 -10.25
CA GLU A 208 -12.13 -19.65 -11.34
C GLU A 208 -11.51 -18.89 -12.51
N GLY A 209 -10.29 -19.21 -12.88
CA GLY A 209 -9.69 -18.75 -14.14
C GLY A 209 -8.57 -17.72 -14.07
N ASN A 210 -8.28 -17.08 -12.96
CA ASN A 210 -7.06 -16.27 -12.84
C ASN A 210 -5.90 -17.10 -12.25
N ILE A 211 -5.62 -18.20 -12.89
CA ILE A 211 -4.43 -18.99 -12.66
C ILE A 211 -3.31 -18.28 -13.38
N VAL A 212 -2.56 -17.45 -12.71
CA VAL A 212 -1.19 -17.17 -13.14
C VAL A 212 -0.53 -18.54 -13.22
N ALA A 213 -0.04 -18.92 -14.38
CA ALA A 213 0.38 -20.26 -14.73
C ALA A 213 1.13 -20.95 -13.57
N GLY A 214 0.56 -22.00 -13.01
CA GLY A 214 1.13 -22.80 -11.93
C GLY A 214 0.74 -22.47 -10.49
N TYR A 215 0.01 -21.39 -10.21
CA TYR A 215 -0.38 -21.00 -8.85
C TYR A 215 -1.87 -20.70 -8.76
N GLY A 216 -2.68 -21.73 -8.66
CA GLY A 216 -4.12 -21.54 -8.43
C GLY A 216 -4.39 -20.87 -7.08
N ALA A 217 -5.16 -19.79 -7.08
CA ALA A 217 -5.68 -19.24 -5.83
C ALA A 217 -6.64 -20.26 -5.21
N ARG A 218 -6.42 -20.63 -3.94
CA ARG A 218 -7.25 -21.55 -3.19
C ARG A 218 -7.52 -20.98 -1.82
N PHE A 219 -8.77 -21.02 -1.39
CA PHE A 219 -9.06 -20.82 0.02
C PHE A 219 -8.29 -21.88 0.84
N PRO A 220 -7.57 -21.52 1.89
CA PRO A 220 -7.55 -20.21 2.60
C PRO A 220 -6.42 -19.24 2.20
N TRP A 221 -5.93 -19.20 0.97
CA TRP A 221 -4.90 -18.26 0.48
C TRP A 221 -3.63 -18.18 1.35
N ASN A 222 -3.22 -19.31 1.93
CA ASN A 222 -2.12 -19.45 2.89
C ASN A 222 -2.34 -18.72 4.23
N ALA A 223 -3.59 -18.46 4.61
CA ALA A 223 -3.92 -18.01 5.96
C ALA A 223 -3.66 -19.10 7.02
N ASN A 224 -3.51 -18.69 8.28
CA ASN A 224 -3.41 -19.62 9.39
C ASN A 224 -4.73 -20.39 9.56
N ALA A 225 -4.64 -21.64 10.02
CA ALA A 225 -5.82 -22.48 10.25
C ALA A 225 -6.83 -21.87 11.24
N SER A 226 -6.35 -21.05 12.17
CA SER A 226 -7.15 -20.34 13.19
C SER A 226 -7.61 -18.95 12.77
N SER A 227 -7.18 -18.42 11.61
CA SER A 227 -7.66 -17.13 11.13
C SER A 227 -9.16 -17.15 10.88
N ARG A 228 -9.85 -16.08 11.27
CA ARG A 228 -11.30 -15.95 11.20
C ARG A 228 -11.67 -14.98 10.08
N PHE A 229 -12.33 -15.47 9.07
CA PHE A 229 -12.87 -14.64 7.98
C PHE A 229 -14.32 -14.31 8.33
N HIS A 230 -14.56 -13.09 8.75
CA HIS A 230 -15.88 -12.58 9.13
C HIS A 230 -16.66 -12.14 7.89
N GLY A 231 -17.80 -12.77 7.67
CA GLY A 231 -18.77 -12.40 6.64
C GLY A 231 -20.04 -11.81 7.22
N THR A 232 -21.06 -11.63 6.39
CA THR A 232 -22.35 -11.07 6.78
C THR A 232 -23.25 -12.05 7.56
N ASN A 233 -23.00 -13.37 7.50
CA ASN A 233 -23.80 -14.42 8.13
C ASN A 233 -22.95 -15.48 8.86
N GLY A 234 -21.81 -15.07 9.39
CA GLY A 234 -20.96 -15.94 10.18
C GLY A 234 -19.47 -15.84 9.82
N ILE A 235 -18.71 -16.85 10.22
CA ILE A 235 -17.25 -16.87 10.14
C ILE A 235 -16.79 -18.12 9.40
N VAL A 236 -15.78 -17.98 8.56
CA VAL A 236 -15.04 -19.09 7.95
C VAL A 236 -13.65 -19.13 8.58
N LEU A 237 -13.28 -20.25 9.16
CA LEU A 237 -11.92 -20.44 9.67
C LEU A 237 -10.92 -20.70 8.53
N GLY A 238 -9.65 -20.43 8.76
CA GLY A 238 -8.58 -20.65 7.79
C GLY A 238 -8.43 -22.12 7.36
N ASN A 239 -8.95 -23.08 8.14
CA ASN A 239 -9.04 -24.49 7.76
C ASN A 239 -10.31 -24.83 6.95
N GLY A 240 -11.14 -23.84 6.63
CA GLY A 240 -12.38 -24.01 5.87
C GLY A 240 -13.62 -24.34 6.69
N THR A 241 -13.53 -24.49 8.01
CA THR A 241 -14.68 -24.70 8.90
C THR A 241 -15.57 -23.46 8.90
N VAL A 242 -16.89 -23.66 8.79
CA VAL A 242 -17.89 -22.59 8.84
C VAL A 242 -18.53 -22.55 10.22
N ILE A 243 -18.58 -21.37 10.82
CA ILE A 243 -19.33 -21.05 12.02
C ILE A 243 -20.43 -20.07 11.59
N LYS A 244 -21.69 -20.53 11.60
CA LYS A 244 -22.84 -19.66 11.31
C LYS A 244 -23.31 -19.01 12.60
N GLU A 245 -23.58 -17.72 12.57
CA GLU A 245 -24.24 -16.96 13.64
C GLU A 245 -25.77 -17.08 13.52
#